data_e6191fb46e214d68aadf296867f8b2f8
#
_entry.id   e6191fb46e214d68aadf296867f8b2f8
#
_cell.length_a   1.000
_cell.length_b   1.000
_cell.length_c   1.000
_cell.angle_alpha   90.00
_cell.angle_beta   90.00
_cell.angle_gamma   90.00
#
_symmetry.space_group_name_H-M   'P 1'
#
loop_
_entity.id
_entity.type
_entity.pdbx_description
1 polymer ?
#
loop_
_entity_poly.entity_id
_entity_poly.type
_entity_poly.pdbx_seq_one_letter_code
_entity_poly.pdbx_strand_id
1 'polypeptide(L)'
;MLPEIQNLHDVWLSNRTATTSSTNQISFDDLTNSIISTGPFSFYIIDFFDMSLSHISPSIYEMHGFDPETLTFNDVLGAIHPEDINFVIKAEDFLTKFFSDTIGREKLLTYKISYSHRARLANGEYALFNHQALMLTMDDNGGYGKSLNIHTRIDHLSNLNTYKISLIGLNGEPSFMNLSLDEENKKCKEFSKREIEILKLISEGLNNTEIAKNLFISPLTVKKHRNNILTKSDSKNTAELIKNCILQGLI
;
A
#
# COMPACT_ATOMS: atom_id res chain seq x y z
N MET A 1 15.91 -27.19 -18.51
CA MET A 1 15.87 -26.24 -17.38
C MET A 1 16.88 -25.16 -17.67
N LEU A 2 16.56 -23.88 -17.42
CA LEU A 2 17.52 -22.78 -17.62
C LEU A 2 18.69 -22.96 -16.63
N PRO A 3 19.94 -22.65 -17.04
CA PRO A 3 21.13 -22.84 -16.18
C PRO A 3 21.01 -22.09 -14.83
N GLU A 4 20.37 -20.92 -14.82
CA GLU A 4 20.14 -20.12 -13.62
C GLU A 4 19.19 -20.82 -12.62
N ILE A 5 18.19 -21.54 -13.12
CA ILE A 5 17.26 -22.31 -12.28
C ILE A 5 18.00 -23.53 -11.69
N GLN A 6 18.90 -24.16 -12.46
CA GLN A 6 19.71 -25.25 -11.94
C GLN A 6 20.64 -24.77 -10.82
N ASN A 7 21.31 -23.62 -11.01
CA ASN A 7 22.15 -23.02 -9.97
C ASN A 7 21.35 -22.73 -8.69
N LEU A 8 20.11 -22.26 -8.81
CA LEU A 8 19.24 -22.01 -7.65
C LEU A 8 18.88 -23.29 -6.92
N HIS A 9 18.58 -24.38 -7.66
CA HIS A 9 18.35 -25.69 -7.08
C HIS A 9 19.60 -26.20 -6.33
N ASP A 10 20.79 -26.02 -6.90
CA ASP A 10 22.04 -26.46 -6.27
C ASP A 10 22.31 -25.72 -4.96
N VAL A 11 21.99 -24.42 -4.88
CA VAL A 11 22.06 -23.65 -3.63
C VAL A 11 21.12 -24.23 -2.57
N TRP A 12 19.89 -24.58 -2.91
CA TRP A 12 18.95 -25.17 -1.95
C TRP A 12 19.37 -26.58 -1.53
N LEU A 13 19.82 -27.41 -2.47
CA LEU A 13 20.29 -28.77 -2.20
C LEU A 13 21.52 -28.79 -1.30
N SER A 14 22.41 -27.79 -1.41
CA SER A 14 23.60 -27.69 -0.54
C SER A 14 23.25 -27.44 0.93
N ASN A 15 22.06 -26.87 1.19
CA ASN A 15 21.58 -26.52 2.53
C ASN A 15 20.47 -27.45 3.05
N ARG A 16 20.13 -28.53 2.30
CA ARG A 16 19.09 -29.46 2.75
C ARG A 16 19.52 -30.23 4.01
N THR A 17 18.56 -30.46 4.89
CA THR A 17 18.77 -31.32 6.06
C THR A 17 18.84 -32.79 5.63
N ALA A 18 19.73 -33.56 6.26
CA ALA A 18 19.88 -35.02 6.01
C ALA A 18 18.72 -35.84 6.60
N THR A 19 17.99 -35.29 7.55
CA THR A 19 16.88 -35.94 8.24
C THR A 19 15.65 -35.00 8.27
N THR A 20 14.46 -35.58 8.12
CA THR A 20 13.21 -34.85 8.39
C THR A 20 13.15 -34.50 9.87
N SER A 21 13.10 -33.22 10.21
CA SER A 21 12.76 -32.78 11.56
C SER A 21 11.27 -33.04 11.76
N SER A 22 10.90 -34.21 12.23
CA SER A 22 9.52 -34.67 12.29
C SER A 22 8.74 -34.24 13.52
N THR A 23 9.25 -33.33 14.35
CA THR A 23 8.72 -33.12 15.68
C THR A 23 7.97 -31.81 15.90
N ASN A 24 8.08 -30.84 15.03
CA ASN A 24 7.27 -29.63 15.14
C ASN A 24 6.16 -29.67 14.10
N GLN A 25 4.94 -29.98 14.53
CA GLN A 25 3.76 -29.69 13.74
C GLN A 25 3.68 -28.18 13.54
N ILE A 26 3.80 -27.75 12.27
CA ILE A 26 3.55 -26.36 11.91
C ILE A 26 2.07 -26.07 12.17
N SER A 27 1.77 -25.17 13.11
CA SER A 27 0.40 -24.76 13.38
C SER A 27 -0.11 -23.79 12.31
N PHE A 28 -1.43 -23.68 12.20
CA PHE A 28 -2.04 -22.67 11.32
C PHE A 28 -1.65 -21.24 11.76
N ASP A 29 -1.51 -21.02 13.07
CA ASP A 29 -1.08 -19.73 13.62
C ASP A 29 0.38 -19.40 13.23
N ASP A 30 1.27 -20.39 13.23
CA ASP A 30 2.65 -20.20 12.76
C ASP A 30 2.67 -19.80 11.26
N LEU A 31 1.86 -20.46 10.45
CA LEU A 31 1.72 -20.11 9.03
C LEU A 31 1.14 -18.71 8.85
N THR A 32 0.07 -18.38 9.57
CA THR A 32 -0.58 -17.07 9.49
C THR A 32 0.37 -15.97 9.88
N ASN A 33 1.10 -16.13 11.00
CA ASN A 33 2.10 -15.18 11.45
C ASN A 33 3.27 -15.02 10.46
N SER A 34 3.62 -16.06 9.73
CA SER A 34 4.72 -16.04 8.76
C SER A 34 4.32 -15.41 7.41
N ILE A 35 3.05 -15.49 7.01
CA ILE A 35 2.58 -15.11 5.67
C ILE A 35 2.06 -13.65 5.62
N ILE A 36 1.58 -13.10 6.73
CA ILE A 36 0.80 -11.84 6.74
C ILE A 36 1.67 -10.62 6.47
N SER A 37 2.97 -10.64 6.73
CA SER A 37 3.76 -9.41 6.76
C SER A 37 5.14 -9.51 6.14
N THR A 38 5.55 -8.44 5.45
CA THR A 38 6.90 -8.27 4.89
C THR A 38 7.93 -7.77 5.90
N GLY A 39 7.54 -7.55 7.15
CA GLY A 39 8.39 -7.07 8.24
C GLY A 39 7.77 -7.30 9.61
N PRO A 40 8.41 -6.88 10.72
CA PRO A 40 7.81 -6.94 12.04
C PRO A 40 6.44 -6.26 12.04
N PHE A 41 5.44 -6.89 12.63
CA PHE A 41 4.08 -6.37 12.62
C PHE A 41 3.39 -6.54 13.96
N SER A 42 2.41 -5.71 14.21
CA SER A 42 1.44 -5.84 15.29
C SER A 42 0.02 -5.68 14.73
N PHE A 43 -0.95 -6.23 15.44
CA PHE A 43 -2.35 -6.08 15.07
C PHE A 43 -3.23 -5.97 16.30
N TYR A 44 -4.42 -5.42 16.08
CA TYR A 44 -5.53 -5.38 17.05
C TYR A 44 -6.86 -5.28 16.30
N ILE A 45 -7.95 -5.62 16.99
CA ILE A 45 -9.30 -5.37 16.53
C ILE A 45 -9.86 -4.19 17.34
N ILE A 46 -10.36 -3.17 16.63
CA ILE A 46 -11.13 -2.06 17.22
C ILE A 46 -12.63 -2.32 17.06
N ASP A 47 -13.39 -2.04 18.10
CA ASP A 47 -14.85 -1.96 18.07
C ASP A 47 -15.26 -0.48 17.99
N PHE A 48 -15.87 -0.08 16.87
CA PHE A 48 -16.27 1.32 16.66
C PHE A 48 -17.46 1.77 17.50
N PHE A 49 -18.12 0.85 18.22
CA PHE A 49 -19.20 1.21 19.13
C PHE A 49 -18.68 2.00 20.34
N ASP A 50 -17.56 1.57 20.93
CA ASP A 50 -17.00 2.16 22.15
C ASP A 50 -15.50 2.48 22.06
N MET A 51 -14.90 2.29 20.89
CA MET A 51 -13.46 2.44 20.62
C MET A 51 -12.58 1.49 21.45
N SER A 52 -13.14 0.40 21.95
CA SER A 52 -12.37 -0.62 22.67
C SER A 52 -11.50 -1.45 21.75
N LEU A 53 -10.36 -1.91 22.28
CA LEU A 53 -9.44 -2.80 21.57
C LEU A 53 -9.57 -4.23 22.10
N SER A 54 -9.42 -5.20 21.18
CA SER A 54 -9.39 -6.62 21.51
C SER A 54 -8.45 -7.37 20.56
N HIS A 55 -8.14 -8.62 20.86
CA HIS A 55 -7.25 -9.46 20.05
C HIS A 55 -5.93 -8.76 19.72
N ILE A 56 -5.33 -8.14 20.72
CA ILE A 56 -4.09 -7.37 20.59
C ILE A 56 -2.91 -8.35 20.50
N SER A 57 -2.08 -8.23 19.45
CA SER A 57 -0.90 -9.08 19.32
C SER A 57 0.16 -8.73 20.37
N PRO A 58 0.82 -9.71 21.00
CA PRO A 58 1.90 -9.46 21.98
C PRO A 58 3.06 -8.63 21.40
N SER A 59 3.32 -8.72 20.11
CA SER A 59 4.36 -7.96 19.39
C SER A 59 4.22 -6.44 19.52
N ILE A 60 3.05 -5.93 19.92
CA ILE A 60 2.84 -4.48 20.13
C ILE A 60 3.71 -3.96 21.27
N TYR A 61 3.98 -4.80 22.30
CA TYR A 61 4.89 -4.46 23.39
C TYR A 61 6.34 -4.32 22.89
N GLU A 62 6.80 -5.28 22.11
CA GLU A 62 8.18 -5.26 21.55
C GLU A 62 8.39 -4.08 20.62
N MET A 63 7.38 -3.73 19.83
CA MET A 63 7.48 -2.68 18.81
C MET A 63 7.31 -1.29 19.41
N HIS A 64 6.32 -1.09 20.25
CA HIS A 64 5.89 0.23 20.72
C HIS A 64 6.04 0.43 22.23
N GLY A 65 6.32 -0.63 22.99
CA GLY A 65 6.38 -0.59 24.47
C GLY A 65 5.00 -0.52 25.12
N PHE A 66 3.94 -0.79 24.39
CA PHE A 66 2.58 -0.78 24.93
C PHE A 66 2.22 -2.12 25.56
N ASP A 67 1.69 -2.07 26.78
CA ASP A 67 1.15 -3.25 27.45
C ASP A 67 -0.19 -3.65 26.79
N PRO A 68 -0.30 -4.86 26.21
CA PRO A 68 -1.55 -5.30 25.57
C PRO A 68 -2.77 -5.33 26.51
N GLU A 69 -2.57 -5.49 27.82
CA GLU A 69 -3.67 -5.57 28.78
C GLU A 69 -4.29 -4.19 29.10
N THR A 70 -3.52 -3.11 28.92
CA THR A 70 -3.95 -1.75 29.27
C THR A 70 -4.04 -0.81 28.07
N LEU A 71 -3.63 -1.27 26.89
CA LEU A 71 -3.61 -0.47 25.67
C LEU A 71 -4.97 0.08 25.31
N THR A 72 -5.02 1.39 25.10
CA THR A 72 -6.19 2.10 24.58
C THR A 72 -5.99 2.53 23.13
N PHE A 73 -7.09 2.82 22.44
CA PHE A 73 -7.01 3.37 21.08
C PHE A 73 -6.31 4.75 21.05
N ASN A 74 -6.46 5.55 22.11
CA ASN A 74 -5.76 6.83 22.24
C ASN A 74 -4.23 6.67 22.31
N ASP A 75 -3.73 5.60 22.92
CA ASP A 75 -2.29 5.32 22.96
C ASP A 75 -1.76 5.01 21.55
N VAL A 76 -2.53 4.23 20.77
CA VAL A 76 -2.20 3.95 19.37
C VAL A 76 -2.17 5.24 18.54
N LEU A 77 -3.18 6.10 18.66
CA LEU A 77 -3.20 7.39 17.96
C LEU A 77 -2.07 8.31 18.42
N GLY A 78 -1.73 8.31 19.71
CA GLY A 78 -0.62 9.07 20.29
C GLY A 78 0.77 8.60 19.86
N ALA A 79 0.88 7.41 19.25
CA ALA A 79 2.13 6.94 18.66
C ALA A 79 2.39 7.50 17.26
N ILE A 80 1.39 8.00 16.55
CA ILE A 80 1.54 8.57 15.21
C ILE A 80 2.45 9.79 15.27
N HIS A 81 3.39 9.89 14.30
CA HIS A 81 4.27 11.05 14.22
C HIS A 81 3.46 12.35 14.04
N PRO A 82 3.75 13.43 14.79
CA PRO A 82 2.95 14.66 14.74
C PRO A 82 2.77 15.25 13.32
N GLU A 83 3.78 15.16 12.47
CA GLU A 83 3.69 15.64 11.08
C GLU A 83 2.79 14.76 10.20
N ASP A 84 2.55 13.49 10.57
CA ASP A 84 1.74 12.56 9.77
C ASP A 84 0.26 12.54 10.19
N ILE A 85 -0.08 13.10 11.37
CA ILE A 85 -1.47 13.13 11.89
C ILE A 85 -2.43 13.76 10.90
N ASN A 86 -2.07 14.91 10.29
CA ASN A 86 -2.93 15.57 9.31
C ASN A 86 -3.18 14.72 8.05
N PHE A 87 -2.19 13.95 7.64
CA PHE A 87 -2.36 12.99 6.55
C PHE A 87 -3.33 11.89 6.95
N VAL A 88 -3.17 11.28 8.13
CA VAL A 88 -4.05 10.20 8.62
C VAL A 88 -5.49 10.69 8.72
N ILE A 89 -5.74 11.88 9.28
CA ILE A 89 -7.10 12.46 9.34
C ILE A 89 -7.72 12.60 7.96
N LYS A 90 -6.98 13.16 7.00
CA LYS A 90 -7.45 13.31 5.62
C LYS A 90 -7.66 11.96 4.93
N ALA A 91 -6.82 10.96 5.24
CA ALA A 91 -6.94 9.61 4.73
C ALA A 91 -8.24 8.96 5.15
N GLU A 92 -8.57 9.02 6.43
CA GLU A 92 -9.80 8.43 6.98
C GLU A 92 -11.06 9.15 6.46
N ASP A 93 -11.04 10.49 6.36
CA ASP A 93 -12.14 11.28 5.76
C ASP A 93 -12.34 10.93 4.28
N PHE A 94 -11.24 10.84 3.52
CA PHE A 94 -11.26 10.44 2.12
C PHE A 94 -11.86 9.04 1.95
N LEU A 95 -11.41 8.07 2.75
CA LEU A 95 -11.89 6.69 2.69
C LEU A 95 -13.39 6.60 2.97
N THR A 96 -13.86 7.31 4.00
CA THR A 96 -15.29 7.37 4.34
C THR A 96 -16.12 7.90 3.18
N LYS A 97 -15.68 8.98 2.55
CA LYS A 97 -16.34 9.57 1.36
C LYS A 97 -16.25 8.67 0.15
N PHE A 98 -15.10 8.04 -0.08
CA PHE A 98 -14.88 7.17 -1.22
C PHE A 98 -15.78 5.93 -1.19
N PHE A 99 -15.99 5.33 -0.02
CA PHE A 99 -16.97 4.27 0.15
C PHE A 99 -18.42 4.76 -0.02
N SER A 100 -18.76 5.96 0.47
CA SER A 100 -20.10 6.52 0.28
C SER A 100 -20.42 6.83 -1.18
N ASP A 101 -19.47 7.43 -1.90
CA ASP A 101 -19.73 8.13 -3.15
C ASP A 101 -19.32 7.32 -4.39
N THR A 102 -18.38 6.38 -4.23
CA THR A 102 -17.74 5.70 -5.37
C THR A 102 -17.95 4.19 -5.36
N ILE A 103 -17.69 3.52 -4.22
CA ILE A 103 -17.71 2.05 -4.14
C ILE A 103 -19.08 1.53 -3.72
N GLY A 104 -19.70 2.16 -2.74
CA GLY A 104 -20.88 1.68 -2.01
C GLY A 104 -20.50 1.14 -0.62
N ARG A 105 -21.23 1.57 0.41
CA ARG A 105 -20.98 1.15 1.80
C ARG A 105 -21.19 -0.34 2.03
N GLU A 106 -22.07 -0.97 1.26
CA GLU A 106 -22.32 -2.41 1.30
C GLU A 106 -21.08 -3.25 0.97
N LYS A 107 -20.08 -2.65 0.33
CA LYS A 107 -18.82 -3.31 -0.04
C LYS A 107 -17.67 -3.09 0.96
N LEU A 108 -17.92 -2.44 2.09
CA LEU A 108 -16.89 -2.19 3.12
C LEU A 108 -16.13 -3.46 3.56
N LEU A 109 -16.81 -4.61 3.63
CA LEU A 109 -16.22 -5.89 4.02
C LEU A 109 -15.37 -6.54 2.91
N THR A 110 -15.39 -5.99 1.70
CA THR A 110 -14.69 -6.55 0.53
C THR A 110 -13.45 -5.78 0.14
N TYR A 111 -13.02 -4.82 0.97
CA TYR A 111 -11.82 -4.04 0.71
C TYR A 111 -10.89 -4.02 1.91
N LYS A 112 -9.61 -4.17 1.61
CA LYS A 112 -8.52 -3.88 2.55
C LYS A 112 -7.95 -2.50 2.23
N ILE A 113 -7.93 -1.63 3.23
CA ILE A 113 -7.32 -0.32 3.16
C ILE A 113 -5.82 -0.45 3.42
N SER A 114 -4.99 0.35 2.76
CA SER A 114 -3.56 0.40 3.01
C SER A 114 -3.00 1.80 2.75
N TYR A 115 -2.30 2.35 3.74
CA TYR A 115 -1.48 3.57 3.64
C TYR A 115 -0.35 3.52 4.66
N SER A 116 0.61 4.44 4.57
CA SER A 116 1.75 4.44 5.47
C SER A 116 1.84 5.73 6.27
N HIS A 117 2.33 5.62 7.50
CA HIS A 117 2.66 6.74 8.38
C HIS A 117 3.79 6.35 9.32
N ARG A 118 4.47 7.33 9.88
CA ARG A 118 5.48 7.10 10.92
C ARG A 118 4.80 6.91 12.27
N ALA A 119 5.29 5.93 13.03
CA ALA A 119 4.85 5.68 14.40
C ALA A 119 6.04 5.49 15.33
N ARG A 120 5.85 5.84 16.61
CA ARG A 120 6.86 5.81 17.65
C ARG A 120 7.13 4.38 18.11
N LEU A 121 8.40 4.03 18.14
CA LEU A 121 8.90 2.76 18.68
C LEU A 121 9.06 2.81 20.21
N ALA A 122 9.28 1.66 20.83
CA ALA A 122 9.54 1.52 22.25
C ALA A 122 10.77 2.32 22.74
N ASN A 123 11.77 2.52 21.88
CA ASN A 123 12.96 3.34 22.18
C ASN A 123 12.74 4.86 22.01
N GLY A 124 11.53 5.28 21.62
CA GLY A 124 11.18 6.68 21.38
C GLY A 124 11.47 7.21 19.98
N GLU A 125 12.18 6.46 19.12
CA GLU A 125 12.38 6.80 17.72
C GLU A 125 11.13 6.57 16.88
N TYR A 126 11.10 7.14 15.67
CA TYR A 126 10.01 6.92 14.72
C TYR A 126 10.46 6.05 13.56
N ALA A 127 9.64 5.07 13.20
CA ALA A 127 9.82 4.24 12.03
C ALA A 127 8.62 4.35 11.09
N LEU A 128 8.80 4.00 9.83
CA LEU A 128 7.72 3.96 8.84
C LEU A 128 6.97 2.63 8.96
N PHE A 129 5.66 2.73 9.11
CA PHE A 129 4.74 1.61 9.14
C PHE A 129 3.76 1.66 7.98
N ASN A 130 3.44 0.51 7.42
CA ASN A 130 2.27 0.32 6.58
C ASN A 130 1.09 -0.06 7.50
N HIS A 131 0.10 0.81 7.55
CA HIS A 131 -1.18 0.54 8.18
C HIS A 131 -2.10 -0.15 7.18
N GLN A 132 -2.69 -1.27 7.59
CA GLN A 132 -3.72 -2.00 6.86
C GLN A 132 -4.95 -2.14 7.74
N ALA A 133 -6.12 -1.84 7.19
CA ALA A 133 -7.39 -2.04 7.88
C ALA A 133 -8.34 -2.87 7.02
N LEU A 134 -9.02 -3.80 7.68
CA LEU A 134 -10.07 -4.63 7.08
C LEU A 134 -11.28 -4.59 7.99
N MET A 135 -12.41 -4.10 7.47
CA MET A 135 -13.67 -4.14 8.20
C MET A 135 -14.15 -5.59 8.31
N LEU A 136 -14.41 -6.05 9.54
CA LEU A 136 -14.87 -7.40 9.85
C LEU A 136 -16.39 -7.48 9.98
N THR A 137 -17.01 -6.43 10.53
CA THR A 137 -18.46 -6.37 10.74
C THR A 137 -18.97 -4.96 10.44
N MET A 138 -20.24 -4.87 10.14
CA MET A 138 -21.01 -3.63 10.03
C MET A 138 -22.19 -3.70 10.97
N ASP A 139 -22.74 -2.55 11.36
CA ASP A 139 -24.01 -2.50 12.07
C ASP A 139 -25.20 -2.66 11.10
N ASP A 140 -26.41 -2.77 11.65
CA ASP A 140 -27.65 -2.96 10.87
C ASP A 140 -27.97 -1.74 9.96
N ASN A 141 -27.35 -0.58 10.19
CA ASN A 141 -27.52 0.64 9.38
C ASN A 141 -26.38 0.85 8.37
N GLY A 142 -25.43 -0.09 8.25
CA GLY A 142 -24.28 0.01 7.38
C GLY A 142 -23.15 0.90 7.93
N GLY A 143 -23.13 1.15 9.23
CA GLY A 143 -22.03 1.82 9.94
C GLY A 143 -20.89 0.86 10.27
N TYR A 144 -19.76 1.41 10.64
CA TYR A 144 -18.57 0.64 11.03
C TYR A 144 -18.86 -0.15 12.33
N GLY A 145 -18.63 -1.47 12.28
CA GLY A 145 -18.70 -2.35 13.43
C GLY A 145 -17.31 -2.59 14.00
N LYS A 146 -16.66 -3.68 13.59
CA LYS A 146 -15.30 -4.04 14.02
C LYS A 146 -14.34 -4.06 12.85
N SER A 147 -13.11 -3.60 13.04
CA SER A 147 -12.05 -3.76 12.04
C SER A 147 -10.79 -4.38 12.62
N LEU A 148 -10.14 -5.22 11.81
CA LEU A 148 -8.79 -5.70 12.04
C LEU A 148 -7.82 -4.64 11.50
N ASN A 149 -6.91 -4.20 12.37
CA ASN A 149 -5.87 -3.23 12.03
C ASN A 149 -4.50 -3.88 12.18
N ILE A 150 -3.69 -3.83 11.14
CA ILE A 150 -2.35 -4.41 11.08
C ILE A 150 -1.36 -3.29 10.79
N HIS A 151 -0.33 -3.18 11.62
CA HIS A 151 0.75 -2.22 11.48
C HIS A 151 2.05 -2.97 11.20
N THR A 152 2.55 -2.91 9.98
CA THR A 152 3.80 -3.55 9.58
C THR A 152 4.90 -2.52 9.47
N ARG A 153 6.01 -2.72 10.18
CA ARG A 153 7.21 -1.90 10.05
C ARG A 153 7.86 -2.13 8.70
N ILE A 154 8.07 -1.08 7.91
CA ILE A 154 8.54 -1.13 6.52
C ILE A 154 9.74 -0.20 6.23
N ASP A 155 10.36 0.38 7.25
CA ASP A 155 11.53 1.27 7.08
C ASP A 155 12.75 0.57 6.44
N HIS A 156 12.83 -0.75 6.50
CA HIS A 156 13.81 -1.56 5.78
C HIS A 156 13.51 -1.69 4.26
N LEU A 157 12.28 -1.42 3.82
CA LEU A 157 11.88 -1.44 2.41
C LEU A 157 11.90 -0.03 1.80
N SER A 158 11.51 0.97 2.57
CA SER A 158 11.49 2.38 2.15
C SER A 158 11.54 3.28 3.38
N ASN A 159 12.35 4.32 3.30
CA ASN A 159 12.38 5.40 4.30
C ASN A 159 11.52 6.61 3.91
N LEU A 160 10.82 6.53 2.76
CA LEU A 160 9.97 7.60 2.26
C LEU A 160 8.49 7.23 2.39
N ASN A 161 7.72 8.06 3.10
CA ASN A 161 6.27 7.99 3.03
C ASN A 161 5.80 8.65 1.74
N THR A 162 5.02 7.91 0.94
CA THR A 162 4.46 8.42 -0.31
C THR A 162 3.19 9.23 -0.11
N TYR A 163 2.59 9.17 1.08
CA TYR A 163 1.29 9.80 1.42
C TYR A 163 0.18 9.42 0.43
N LYS A 164 0.17 8.15 0.03
CA LYS A 164 -0.83 7.56 -0.87
C LYS A 164 -1.67 6.54 -0.12
N ILE A 165 -2.91 6.37 -0.59
CA ILE A 165 -3.86 5.38 -0.08
C ILE A 165 -4.10 4.34 -1.15
N SER A 166 -4.27 3.09 -0.75
CA SER A 166 -4.72 2.03 -1.62
C SER A 166 -5.91 1.30 -1.00
N LEU A 167 -6.90 0.99 -1.83
CA LEU A 167 -8.00 0.10 -1.49
C LEU A 167 -7.82 -1.17 -2.33
N ILE A 168 -7.54 -2.26 -1.65
CA ILE A 168 -7.28 -3.55 -2.27
C ILE A 168 -8.57 -4.35 -2.26
N GLY A 169 -9.14 -4.57 -3.45
CA GLY A 169 -10.36 -5.36 -3.61
C GLY A 169 -10.12 -6.83 -3.30
N LEU A 170 -11.01 -7.41 -2.51
CA LEU A 170 -11.05 -8.83 -2.17
C LEU A 170 -12.17 -9.48 -2.97
N ASN A 171 -12.13 -10.81 -3.10
CA ASN A 171 -13.18 -11.60 -3.76
C ASN A 171 -13.52 -11.16 -5.20
N GLY A 172 -12.52 -10.63 -5.94
CA GLY A 172 -12.70 -10.21 -7.32
C GLY A 172 -13.12 -8.74 -7.50
N GLU A 173 -13.27 -7.98 -6.42
CA GLU A 173 -13.51 -6.53 -6.51
C GLU A 173 -12.27 -5.80 -7.09
N PRO A 174 -12.46 -4.71 -7.88
CA PRO A 174 -11.37 -3.95 -8.45
C PRO A 174 -10.57 -3.23 -7.35
N SER A 175 -9.24 -3.17 -7.50
CA SER A 175 -8.38 -2.44 -6.58
C SER A 175 -8.13 -1.01 -7.07
N PHE A 176 -8.03 -0.08 -6.13
CA PHE A 176 -7.68 1.33 -6.37
C PHE A 176 -6.34 1.59 -5.68
N MET A 177 -5.29 1.79 -6.48
CA MET A 177 -3.93 1.85 -5.97
C MET A 177 -3.37 3.27 -6.03
N ASN A 178 -2.60 3.64 -5.00
CA ASN A 178 -1.83 4.88 -4.96
C ASN A 178 -2.66 6.17 -5.13
N LEU A 179 -3.87 6.20 -4.56
CA LEU A 179 -4.73 7.38 -4.58
C LEU A 179 -4.08 8.54 -3.82
N SER A 180 -4.19 9.74 -4.36
CA SER A 180 -3.68 10.98 -3.75
C SER A 180 -4.80 11.74 -3.05
N LEU A 181 -4.51 12.26 -1.85
CA LEU A 181 -5.45 13.09 -1.10
C LEU A 181 -5.52 14.55 -1.59
N ASP A 182 -4.49 15.02 -2.28
CA ASP A 182 -4.42 16.40 -2.77
C ASP A 182 -5.26 16.64 -4.02
N GLU A 183 -6.03 15.64 -4.45
CA GLU A 183 -6.94 15.73 -5.58
C GLU A 183 -8.36 16.14 -5.15
N GLU A 184 -8.52 17.26 -4.45
CA GLU A 184 -9.72 18.05 -4.63
C GLU A 184 -9.75 18.52 -6.09
N ASN A 185 -10.48 17.76 -6.94
CA ASN A 185 -10.88 18.16 -8.30
C ASN A 185 -9.79 18.37 -9.38
N LYS A 186 -8.63 17.78 -9.30
CA LYS A 186 -7.99 17.41 -10.56
C LYS A 186 -8.47 16.00 -10.93
N LYS A 187 -9.57 15.91 -11.69
CA LYS A 187 -9.76 14.79 -12.62
C LYS A 187 -8.41 14.66 -13.33
N CYS A 188 -7.57 13.70 -12.94
CA CYS A 188 -6.46 13.32 -13.78
C CYS A 188 -7.10 13.09 -15.14
N LYS A 189 -6.82 13.97 -16.10
CA LYS A 189 -7.30 13.78 -17.45
C LYS A 189 -6.73 12.44 -17.83
N GLU A 190 -7.57 11.42 -17.88
CA GLU A 190 -7.17 10.05 -18.11
C GLU A 190 -6.27 10.03 -19.34
N PHE A 191 -5.06 9.52 -19.17
CA PHE A 191 -4.19 9.32 -20.33
C PHE A 191 -4.84 8.26 -21.21
N SER A 192 -4.95 8.55 -22.50
CA SER A 192 -5.38 7.55 -23.47
C SER A 192 -4.41 6.37 -23.49
N LYS A 193 -4.85 5.21 -23.93
CA LYS A 193 -3.99 4.02 -24.10
C LYS A 193 -2.70 4.36 -24.86
N ARG A 194 -2.82 5.20 -25.89
CA ARG A 194 -1.68 5.65 -26.69
C ARG A 194 -0.71 6.55 -25.93
N GLU A 195 -1.22 7.40 -25.04
CA GLU A 195 -0.38 8.24 -24.19
C GLU A 195 0.36 7.40 -23.14
N ILE A 196 -0.28 6.37 -22.58
CA ILE A 196 0.37 5.41 -21.67
C ILE A 196 1.48 4.62 -22.36
N GLU A 197 1.27 4.15 -23.60
CA GLU A 197 2.31 3.48 -24.38
C GLU A 197 3.53 4.38 -24.59
N ILE A 198 3.30 5.65 -24.92
CA ILE A 198 4.38 6.63 -25.09
C ILE A 198 5.08 6.91 -23.77
N LEU A 199 4.35 7.04 -22.66
CA LEU A 199 4.92 7.22 -21.31
C LEU A 199 5.85 6.08 -20.92
N LYS A 200 5.48 4.83 -21.18
CA LYS A 200 6.33 3.65 -20.95
C LYS A 200 7.64 3.73 -21.71
N LEU A 201 7.58 4.02 -23.02
CA LEU A 201 8.78 4.15 -23.83
C LEU A 201 9.67 5.34 -23.44
N ILE A 202 9.07 6.43 -22.93
CA ILE A 202 9.83 7.54 -22.35
C ILE A 202 10.53 7.11 -21.06
N SER A 203 9.87 6.33 -20.20
CA SER A 203 10.48 5.84 -18.96
C SER A 203 11.63 4.88 -19.19
N GLU A 204 11.63 4.18 -20.32
CA GLU A 204 12.72 3.31 -20.81
C GLU A 204 13.87 4.12 -21.42
N GLY A 205 13.75 5.45 -21.52
CA GLY A 205 14.80 6.35 -22.00
C GLY A 205 14.79 6.59 -23.51
N LEU A 206 13.78 6.11 -24.26
CA LEU A 206 13.72 6.24 -25.71
C LEU A 206 13.49 7.70 -26.14
N ASN A 207 14.20 8.11 -27.19
CA ASN A 207 13.99 9.42 -27.81
C ASN A 207 12.81 9.40 -28.84
N ASN A 208 12.44 10.58 -29.33
CA ASN A 208 11.25 10.71 -30.19
C ASN A 208 11.34 9.87 -31.49
N THR A 209 12.55 9.68 -32.03
CA THR A 209 12.76 8.91 -33.28
C THR A 209 12.61 7.41 -33.01
N GLU A 210 13.11 6.94 -31.89
CA GLU A 210 13.00 5.54 -31.44
C GLU A 210 11.54 5.19 -31.08
N ILE A 211 10.86 6.05 -30.35
CA ILE A 211 9.43 5.90 -30.06
C ILE A 211 8.59 5.87 -31.34
N ALA A 212 8.91 6.78 -32.30
CA ALA A 212 8.22 6.83 -33.57
C ALA A 212 8.35 5.54 -34.37
N LYS A 213 9.56 4.94 -34.38
CA LYS A 213 9.81 3.61 -34.99
C LYS A 213 9.01 2.51 -34.30
N ASN A 214 9.06 2.43 -32.97
CA ASN A 214 8.35 1.41 -32.20
C ASN A 214 6.83 1.47 -32.39
N LEU A 215 6.30 2.67 -32.54
CA LEU A 215 4.86 2.90 -32.59
C LEU A 215 4.32 3.09 -34.01
N PHE A 216 5.18 3.00 -35.05
CA PHE A 216 4.85 3.20 -36.48
C PHE A 216 4.16 4.54 -36.74
N ILE A 217 4.66 5.63 -36.14
CA ILE A 217 4.16 7.01 -36.30
C ILE A 217 5.32 7.97 -36.62
N SER A 218 5.03 9.23 -36.96
CA SER A 218 6.09 10.22 -37.20
C SER A 218 6.69 10.74 -35.87
N PRO A 219 8.00 11.13 -35.85
CA PRO A 219 8.60 11.80 -34.69
C PRO A 219 7.87 13.09 -34.30
N LEU A 220 7.24 13.78 -35.23
CA LEU A 220 6.44 14.96 -34.98
C LEU A 220 5.16 14.60 -34.21
N THR A 221 4.53 13.46 -34.52
CA THR A 221 3.37 12.92 -33.81
C THR A 221 3.74 12.57 -32.37
N VAL A 222 4.90 11.94 -32.16
CA VAL A 222 5.41 11.65 -30.80
C VAL A 222 5.61 12.95 -30.02
N LYS A 223 6.24 13.97 -30.62
CA LYS A 223 6.42 15.28 -29.98
C LYS A 223 5.08 15.91 -29.58
N LYS A 224 4.06 15.82 -30.44
CA LYS A 224 2.71 16.31 -30.13
C LYS A 224 2.09 15.57 -28.94
N HIS A 225 2.20 14.22 -28.90
CA HIS A 225 1.72 13.44 -27.75
C HIS A 225 2.47 13.81 -26.46
N ARG A 226 3.79 13.94 -26.47
CA ARG A 226 4.58 14.36 -25.29
C ARG A 226 4.14 15.72 -24.76
N ASN A 227 3.89 16.69 -25.61
CA ASN A 227 3.40 17.99 -25.20
C ASN A 227 1.98 17.89 -24.58
N ASN A 228 1.09 17.12 -25.20
CA ASN A 228 -0.25 16.91 -24.68
C ASN A 228 -0.23 16.21 -23.30
N ILE A 229 0.63 15.21 -23.12
CA ILE A 229 0.83 14.49 -21.87
C ILE A 229 1.35 15.44 -20.79
N LEU A 230 2.36 16.26 -21.07
CA LEU A 230 2.87 17.27 -20.14
C LEU A 230 1.79 18.27 -19.73
N THR A 231 1.01 18.78 -20.70
CA THR A 231 -0.10 19.71 -20.40
C THR A 231 -1.20 19.03 -19.59
N LYS A 232 -1.52 17.77 -19.85
CA LYS A 232 -2.52 17.01 -19.12
C LYS A 232 -2.08 16.73 -17.65
N SER A 233 -0.80 16.44 -17.46
CA SER A 233 -0.24 16.07 -16.15
C SER A 233 0.08 17.27 -15.26
N ASP A 234 -0.01 18.49 -15.78
CA ASP A 234 0.45 19.71 -15.09
C ASP A 234 1.91 19.61 -14.59
N SER A 235 2.72 18.80 -15.29
CA SER A 235 4.13 18.56 -14.93
C SER A 235 5.02 19.58 -15.63
N LYS A 236 6.01 20.12 -14.92
CA LYS A 236 6.94 21.14 -15.43
C LYS A 236 7.92 20.60 -16.45
N ASN A 237 8.22 19.32 -16.37
CA ASN A 237 9.17 18.64 -17.26
C ASN A 237 8.93 17.12 -17.32
N THR A 238 9.62 16.45 -18.24
CA THR A 238 9.50 15.00 -18.45
C THR A 238 9.93 14.18 -17.21
N ALA A 239 10.95 14.63 -16.47
CA ALA A 239 11.42 13.89 -15.30
C ALA A 239 10.37 13.90 -14.18
N GLU A 240 9.74 15.04 -13.91
CA GLU A 240 8.63 15.17 -12.98
C GLU A 240 7.42 14.35 -13.42
N LEU A 241 7.08 14.40 -14.71
CA LEU A 241 6.04 13.58 -15.31
C LEU A 241 6.25 12.08 -15.06
N ILE A 242 7.43 11.55 -15.40
CA ILE A 242 7.75 10.14 -15.23
C ILE A 242 7.72 9.75 -13.75
N LYS A 243 8.33 10.55 -12.87
CA LYS A 243 8.26 10.34 -11.43
C LYS A 243 6.80 10.22 -10.96
N ASN A 244 5.93 11.13 -11.38
CA ASN A 244 4.52 11.13 -10.99
C ASN A 244 3.77 9.91 -11.54
N CYS A 245 4.04 9.51 -12.80
CA CYS A 245 3.43 8.33 -13.40
C CYS A 245 3.86 7.02 -12.70
N ILE A 246 5.12 6.89 -12.28
CA ILE A 246 5.60 5.75 -11.49
C ILE A 246 4.92 5.73 -10.12
N LEU A 247 4.86 6.88 -9.43
CA LEU A 247 4.21 6.98 -8.11
C LEU A 247 2.71 6.68 -8.17
N GLN A 248 2.06 6.89 -9.31
CA GLN A 248 0.64 6.60 -9.54
C GLN A 248 0.39 5.19 -10.09
N GLY A 249 1.45 4.40 -10.32
CA GLY A 249 1.33 3.04 -10.88
C GLY A 249 0.79 3.00 -12.32
N LEU A 250 0.99 4.08 -13.10
CA LEU A 250 0.55 4.16 -14.50
C LEU A 250 1.55 3.51 -15.46
N ILE A 251 2.82 3.46 -15.06
CA ILE A 251 3.94 2.87 -15.82
C ILE A 251 4.89 2.17 -14.87
#